data_fa4ddc684e75961fdfeb6a64a7fbfda6
#
_entry.id   fa4ddc684e75961fdfeb6a64a7fbfda6
#
_cell.length_a   1.000
_cell.length_b   1.000
_cell.length_c   1.000
_cell.angle_alpha   90.00
_cell.angle_beta   90.00
_cell.angle_gamma   90.00
#
_symmetry.space_group_name_H-M   'P 1'
#
loop_
_entity.id
_entity.type
_entity.pdbx_description
1 polymer ?
#
loop_
_entity_poly.entity_id
_entity_poly.type
_entity_poly.pdbx_seq_one_letter_code
_entity_poly.pdbx_strand_id
1 'polypeptide(L)'
;ARVSEGKAVGSNNMDRALLTYAMGKQYEDKENFEKIKEIHGFDSEKKCATVHLEDGTIYWKGATEQIIHRVTHYVDKDGQEKEFTKKDCEALQQQMHMQAQRTMKLLSVAKIRGDQILLMAVLCLRDNVRSDAVETVNVLRKAGIQVVMVTGDAEETAVAIAKEAGIIED
;
A
#
# COMPACT_ATOMS: atom_id res chain seq x y z
N ALA A 1 5.08 -11.15 -5.52
CA ALA A 1 4.76 -12.23 -4.56
C ALA A 1 4.01 -13.36 -5.28
N ARG A 2 4.08 -14.56 -4.77
CA ARG A 2 3.36 -15.74 -5.25
C ARG A 2 2.89 -16.58 -4.07
N VAL A 3 1.93 -17.46 -4.29
CA VAL A 3 1.55 -18.47 -3.30
C VAL A 3 2.47 -19.68 -3.44
N SER A 4 3.00 -20.17 -2.34
CA SER A 4 3.77 -21.42 -2.26
C SER A 4 3.43 -22.11 -0.95
N GLU A 5 3.01 -23.37 -1.02
CA GLU A 5 2.60 -24.17 0.14
C GLU A 5 1.58 -23.44 1.05
N GLY A 6 0.59 -22.79 0.45
CA GLY A 6 -0.45 -22.03 1.16
C GLY A 6 0.03 -20.74 1.85
N LYS A 7 1.23 -20.24 1.53
CA LYS A 7 1.80 -19.01 2.09
C LYS A 7 2.19 -18.03 0.99
N ALA A 8 2.05 -16.74 1.28
CA ALA A 8 2.54 -15.68 0.40
C ALA A 8 4.06 -15.56 0.52
N VAL A 9 4.77 -15.79 -0.58
CA VAL A 9 6.24 -15.70 -0.68
C VAL A 9 6.66 -14.65 -1.69
N GLY A 10 7.77 -13.97 -1.43
CA GLY A 10 8.32 -12.92 -2.30
C GLY A 10 9.32 -12.04 -1.55
N SER A 11 10.14 -11.31 -2.27
CA SER A 11 11.15 -10.41 -1.71
C SER A 11 10.57 -9.11 -1.14
N ASN A 12 9.43 -8.65 -1.68
CA ASN A 12 8.78 -7.42 -1.28
C ASN A 12 7.75 -7.67 -0.17
N ASN A 13 7.97 -7.07 1.02
CA ASN A 13 7.09 -7.21 2.18
C ASN A 13 5.66 -6.72 1.91
N MET A 14 5.52 -5.61 1.19
CA MET A 14 4.22 -5.03 0.83
C MET A 14 3.42 -5.99 -0.05
N ASP A 15 4.03 -6.54 -1.09
CA ASP A 15 3.37 -7.50 -1.98
C ASP A 15 2.99 -8.79 -1.26
N ARG A 16 3.81 -9.25 -0.28
CA ARG A 16 3.45 -10.39 0.57
C ARG A 16 2.25 -10.08 1.46
N ALA A 17 2.24 -8.89 2.08
CA ALA A 17 1.12 -8.47 2.93
C ALA A 17 -0.18 -8.38 2.14
N LEU A 18 -0.15 -7.80 0.95
CA LEU A 18 -1.31 -7.72 0.05
C LEU A 18 -1.82 -9.10 -0.37
N LEU A 19 -0.91 -10.00 -0.74
CA LEU A 19 -1.28 -11.36 -1.12
C LEU A 19 -1.84 -12.13 0.08
N THR A 20 -1.23 -12.02 1.25
CA THR A 20 -1.75 -12.62 2.49
C THR A 20 -3.15 -12.12 2.82
N TYR A 21 -3.40 -10.82 2.68
CA TYR A 21 -4.73 -10.24 2.86
C TYR A 21 -5.74 -10.79 1.87
N ALA A 22 -5.38 -10.88 0.59
CA ALA A 22 -6.24 -11.44 -0.45
C ALA A 22 -6.56 -12.92 -0.18
N MET A 23 -5.58 -13.73 0.22
CA MET A 23 -5.78 -15.14 0.59
C MET A 23 -6.75 -15.31 1.76
N GLY A 24 -6.68 -14.42 2.77
CA GLY A 24 -7.62 -14.41 3.90
C GLY A 24 -9.06 -14.02 3.53
N LYS A 25 -9.27 -13.51 2.31
CA LYS A 25 -10.58 -13.12 1.75
C LYS A 25 -11.11 -14.11 0.71
N GLN A 26 -10.80 -15.40 0.86
CA GLN A 26 -11.21 -16.47 -0.07
C GLN A 26 -10.62 -16.31 -1.48
N TYR A 27 -9.36 -15.89 -1.53
CA TYR A 27 -8.60 -15.97 -2.77
C TYR A 27 -8.55 -17.44 -3.21
N GLU A 28 -9.33 -17.78 -4.22
CA GLU A 28 -9.19 -19.03 -4.95
C GLU A 28 -8.11 -18.80 -6.00
N ASP A 29 -7.03 -19.57 -5.92
CA ASP A 29 -6.03 -19.63 -6.99
C ASP A 29 -6.66 -20.34 -8.19
N LYS A 30 -7.58 -19.65 -8.85
CA LYS A 30 -8.14 -20.12 -10.12
C LYS A 30 -7.03 -19.98 -11.14
N GLU A 31 -6.68 -21.05 -11.81
CA GLU A 31 -5.74 -21.10 -12.93
C GLU A 31 -6.10 -20.17 -14.12
N ASN A 32 -7.12 -19.33 -13.96
CA ASN A 32 -7.47 -18.26 -14.87
C ASN A 32 -6.61 -17.02 -14.61
N PHE A 33 -5.29 -17.18 -14.71
CA PHE A 33 -4.49 -16.00 -15.00
C PHE A 33 -4.91 -15.50 -16.37
N GLU A 34 -5.62 -14.36 -16.39
CA GLU A 34 -5.78 -13.56 -17.60
C GLU A 34 -4.40 -13.50 -18.26
N LYS A 35 -4.32 -13.76 -19.57
CA LYS A 35 -3.05 -13.91 -20.24
C LYS A 35 -2.21 -12.67 -20.09
N ILE A 36 -1.17 -12.77 -19.28
CA ILE A 36 -0.24 -11.68 -19.00
C ILE A 36 0.68 -11.52 -20.20
N LYS A 37 0.65 -10.35 -20.82
CA LYS A 37 1.54 -9.96 -21.90
C LYS A 37 2.88 -9.46 -21.38
N GLU A 38 2.86 -8.60 -20.36
CA GLU A 38 4.05 -7.94 -19.83
C GLU A 38 3.85 -7.51 -18.38
N ILE A 39 4.93 -7.54 -17.58
CA ILE A 39 4.96 -7.07 -16.20
C ILE A 39 6.07 -6.02 -16.07
N HIS A 40 5.69 -4.80 -15.71
CA HIS A 40 6.63 -3.78 -15.28
C HIS A 40 6.66 -3.76 -13.76
N GLY A 41 7.81 -4.12 -13.19
CA GLY A 41 8.05 -4.11 -11.75
C GLY A 41 7.94 -2.71 -11.15
N PHE A 42 8.06 -2.63 -9.83
CA PHE A 42 8.00 -1.34 -9.14
C PHE A 42 9.14 -0.41 -9.59
N ASP A 43 8.76 0.75 -10.09
CA ASP A 43 9.63 1.85 -10.46
C ASP A 43 9.58 2.91 -9.33
N SER A 44 10.73 3.21 -8.73
CA SER A 44 10.84 4.13 -7.59
C SER A 44 10.59 5.60 -7.97
N GLU A 45 10.86 5.98 -9.21
CA GLU A 45 10.61 7.34 -9.72
C GLU A 45 9.12 7.54 -9.98
N LYS A 46 8.48 6.57 -10.63
CA LYS A 46 7.04 6.57 -10.92
C LYS A 46 6.19 6.12 -9.74
N LYS A 47 6.80 5.53 -8.72
CA LYS A 47 6.17 4.96 -7.52
C LYS A 47 5.02 4.00 -7.85
N CYS A 48 5.16 3.22 -8.91
CA CYS A 48 4.13 2.30 -9.39
C CYS A 48 4.71 1.05 -10.05
N ALA A 49 3.84 0.06 -10.22
CA ALA A 49 4.06 -1.15 -11.01
C ALA A 49 2.83 -1.39 -11.89
N THR A 50 3.02 -2.00 -13.07
CA THR A 50 1.92 -2.34 -13.98
C THR A 50 2.00 -3.77 -14.48
N VAL A 51 0.83 -4.35 -14.75
CA VAL A 51 0.67 -5.63 -15.43
C VAL A 51 -0.20 -5.40 -16.65
N HIS A 52 0.32 -5.72 -17.82
CA HIS A 52 -0.36 -5.59 -19.10
C HIS A 52 -0.88 -6.96 -19.53
N LEU A 53 -2.14 -7.03 -19.91
CA LEU A 53 -2.79 -8.24 -20.41
C LEU A 53 -2.86 -8.26 -21.93
N GLU A 54 -3.08 -9.44 -22.53
CA GLU A 54 -3.21 -9.61 -23.98
C GLU A 54 -4.43 -8.88 -24.56
N ASP A 55 -5.50 -8.70 -23.76
CA ASP A 55 -6.72 -7.99 -24.16
C ASP A 55 -6.58 -6.46 -24.15
N GLY A 56 -5.40 -5.95 -23.83
CA GLY A 56 -5.11 -4.53 -23.72
C GLY A 56 -5.44 -3.92 -22.34
N THR A 57 -5.99 -4.68 -21.41
CA THR A 57 -6.20 -4.24 -20.03
C THR A 57 -4.86 -4.04 -19.33
N ILE A 58 -4.75 -2.99 -18.52
CA ILE A 58 -3.58 -2.74 -17.69
C ILE A 58 -4.03 -2.66 -16.23
N TYR A 59 -3.45 -3.46 -15.35
CA TYR A 59 -3.55 -3.26 -13.92
C TYR A 59 -2.40 -2.38 -13.45
N TRP A 60 -2.74 -1.34 -12.72
CA TRP A 60 -1.82 -0.33 -12.23
C TRP A 60 -1.87 -0.26 -10.70
N LYS A 61 -0.76 -0.58 -10.03
CA LYS A 61 -0.61 -0.50 -8.58
C LYS A 61 0.44 0.54 -8.24
N GLY A 62 0.14 1.47 -7.36
CA GLY A 62 1.10 2.51 -6.97
C GLY A 62 0.63 3.38 -5.82
N ALA A 63 1.47 4.34 -5.47
CA ALA A 63 1.15 5.34 -4.48
C ALA A 63 -0.12 6.10 -4.88
N THR A 64 -1.05 6.27 -3.94
CA THR A 64 -2.37 6.83 -4.24
C THR A 64 -2.28 8.23 -4.84
N GLU A 65 -1.34 9.05 -4.39
CA GLU A 65 -1.08 10.39 -4.91
C GLU A 65 -0.69 10.42 -6.40
N GLN A 66 -0.11 9.32 -6.92
CA GLN A 66 0.26 9.22 -8.33
C GLN A 66 -0.92 8.80 -9.23
N ILE A 67 -1.89 8.10 -8.65
CA ILE A 67 -3.00 7.49 -9.39
C ILE A 67 -4.24 8.38 -9.38
N ILE A 68 -4.58 8.98 -8.22
CA ILE A 68 -5.85 9.66 -7.96
C ILE A 68 -6.21 10.75 -8.99
N HIS A 69 -5.23 11.49 -9.49
CA HIS A 69 -5.46 12.58 -10.45
C HIS A 69 -5.74 12.12 -11.88
N ARG A 70 -5.60 10.81 -12.14
CA ARG A 70 -5.86 10.20 -13.46
C ARG A 70 -7.10 9.32 -13.47
N VAL A 71 -7.67 9.07 -12.29
CA VAL A 71 -8.87 8.24 -12.13
C VAL A 71 -10.05 8.92 -12.79
N THR A 72 -10.79 8.16 -13.60
CA THR A 72 -12.04 8.61 -14.23
C THR A 72 -13.27 7.96 -13.61
N HIS A 73 -13.13 6.74 -13.08
CA HIS A 73 -14.21 5.96 -12.48
C HIS A 73 -13.70 5.22 -11.24
N TYR A 74 -14.61 4.80 -10.38
CA TYR A 74 -14.30 3.95 -9.23
C TYR A 74 -15.33 2.84 -9.04
N VAL A 75 -14.94 1.76 -8.38
CA VAL A 75 -15.85 0.68 -7.97
C VAL A 75 -16.34 0.99 -6.56
N ASP A 76 -17.65 1.07 -6.40
CA ASP A 76 -18.26 1.29 -5.08
C ASP A 76 -18.32 -0.02 -4.26
N LYS A 77 -18.85 0.09 -3.01
CA LYS A 77 -18.99 -1.06 -2.09
C LYS A 77 -19.90 -2.19 -2.61
N ASP A 78 -20.77 -1.90 -3.57
CA ASP A 78 -21.70 -2.85 -4.17
C ASP A 78 -21.16 -3.43 -5.50
N GLY A 79 -19.90 -3.10 -5.84
CA GLY A 79 -19.22 -3.55 -7.05
C GLY A 79 -19.64 -2.78 -8.32
N GLN A 80 -20.34 -1.65 -8.17
CA GLN A 80 -20.81 -0.84 -9.32
C GLN A 80 -19.75 0.19 -9.72
N GLU A 81 -19.53 0.33 -11.02
CA GLU A 81 -18.67 1.38 -11.56
C GLU A 81 -19.40 2.73 -11.55
N LYS A 82 -18.77 3.75 -11.01
CA LYS A 82 -19.27 5.13 -10.94
C LYS A 82 -18.22 6.11 -11.42
N GLU A 83 -18.66 7.24 -11.95
CA GLU A 83 -17.78 8.35 -12.33
C GLU A 83 -17.07 8.89 -11.08
N PHE A 84 -15.77 9.11 -11.20
CA PHE A 84 -14.94 9.69 -10.14
C PHE A 84 -14.90 11.20 -10.30
N THR A 85 -15.68 11.88 -9.49
CA THR A 85 -15.86 13.34 -9.55
C THR A 85 -14.74 14.08 -8.80
N LYS A 86 -14.66 15.39 -9.01
CA LYS A 86 -13.77 16.27 -8.23
C LYS A 86 -14.04 16.16 -6.73
N LYS A 87 -15.31 16.04 -6.34
CA LYS A 87 -15.71 15.87 -4.93
C LYS A 87 -15.17 14.55 -4.34
N ASP A 88 -15.19 13.46 -5.11
CA ASP A 88 -14.63 12.18 -4.69
C ASP A 88 -13.12 12.25 -4.54
N CYS A 89 -12.44 12.98 -5.44
CA CYS A 89 -11.01 13.23 -5.36
C CYS A 89 -10.65 14.00 -4.07
N GLU A 90 -11.37 15.09 -3.78
CA GLU A 90 -11.18 15.89 -2.56
C GLU A 90 -11.43 15.07 -1.29
N ALA A 91 -12.50 14.25 -1.27
CA ALA A 91 -12.81 13.37 -0.15
C ALA A 91 -11.70 12.33 0.07
N LEU A 92 -11.19 11.71 -1.01
CA LEU A 92 -10.09 10.76 -0.91
C LEU A 92 -8.79 11.43 -0.44
N GLN A 93 -8.49 12.64 -0.90
CA GLN A 93 -7.33 13.41 -0.41
C GLN A 93 -7.41 13.71 1.08
N GLN A 94 -8.59 14.06 1.59
CA GLN A 94 -8.81 14.25 3.03
C GLN A 94 -8.58 12.95 3.80
N GLN A 95 -9.08 11.82 3.30
CA GLN A 95 -8.83 10.51 3.88
C GLN A 95 -7.34 10.16 3.89
N MET A 96 -6.64 10.44 2.78
CA MET A 96 -5.19 10.24 2.70
C MET A 96 -4.44 11.02 3.78
N HIS A 97 -4.80 12.30 3.97
CA HIS A 97 -4.19 13.13 5.01
C HIS A 97 -4.42 12.56 6.42
N MET A 98 -5.66 12.17 6.74
CA MET A 98 -5.98 11.56 8.04
C MET A 98 -5.23 10.24 8.27
N GLN A 99 -5.05 9.42 7.22
CA GLN A 99 -4.34 8.14 7.35
C GLN A 99 -2.83 8.35 7.46
N ALA A 100 -2.28 9.36 6.78
CA ALA A 100 -0.87 9.72 6.90
C ALA A 100 -0.49 10.10 8.34
N GLN A 101 -1.36 10.86 9.04
CA GLN A 101 -1.19 11.18 10.46
C GLN A 101 -1.16 9.93 11.37
N ARG A 102 -1.70 8.79 10.90
CA ARG A 102 -1.68 7.50 11.59
C ARG A 102 -0.55 6.58 11.11
N THR A 103 0.47 7.14 10.46
CA THR A 103 1.60 6.38 9.88
C THR A 103 1.20 5.35 8.83
N MET A 104 0.01 5.51 8.23
CA MET A 104 -0.46 4.63 7.17
C MET A 104 0.06 5.08 5.81
N LYS A 105 0.55 4.13 5.01
CA LYS A 105 0.86 4.33 3.59
C LYS A 105 -0.33 3.89 2.76
N LEU A 106 -0.75 4.74 1.81
CA LEU A 106 -1.87 4.41 0.93
C LEU A 106 -1.36 3.93 -0.41
N LEU A 107 -1.90 2.80 -0.82
CA LEU A 107 -1.63 2.17 -2.10
C LEU A 107 -2.95 2.03 -2.87
N SER A 108 -2.98 2.51 -4.10
CA SER A 108 -4.13 2.33 -4.98
C SER A 108 -3.88 1.24 -6.00
N VAL A 109 -4.96 0.56 -6.34
CA VAL A 109 -5.03 -0.39 -7.47
C VAL A 109 -6.07 0.14 -8.44
N ALA A 110 -5.67 0.34 -9.68
CA ALA A 110 -6.53 0.77 -10.77
C ALA A 110 -6.46 -0.20 -11.95
N LYS A 111 -7.53 -0.22 -12.74
CA LYS A 111 -7.65 -0.95 -14.00
C LYS A 111 -7.81 0.05 -15.12
N ILE A 112 -7.00 -0.06 -16.17
CA ILE A 112 -7.03 0.83 -17.34
C ILE A 112 -7.59 0.06 -18.52
N ARG A 113 -8.60 0.60 -19.18
CA ARG A 113 -9.19 0.11 -20.43
C ARG A 113 -9.42 1.29 -21.38
N GLY A 114 -8.62 1.39 -22.43
CA GLY A 114 -8.62 2.58 -23.28
C GLY A 114 -8.40 3.86 -22.47
N ASP A 115 -9.33 4.80 -22.55
CA ASP A 115 -9.28 6.07 -21.81
C ASP A 115 -9.86 5.98 -20.38
N GLN A 116 -10.49 4.85 -20.02
CA GLN A 116 -11.06 4.65 -18.70
C GLN A 116 -10.00 4.19 -17.70
N ILE A 117 -9.86 4.91 -16.61
CA ILE A 117 -9.03 4.54 -15.46
C ILE A 117 -9.94 4.33 -14.26
N LEU A 118 -10.18 3.07 -13.95
CA LEU A 118 -11.09 2.61 -12.91
C LEU A 118 -10.33 2.35 -11.61
N LEU A 119 -10.56 3.15 -10.58
CA LEU A 119 -10.04 2.90 -9.23
C LEU A 119 -10.77 1.70 -8.62
N MET A 120 -10.05 0.61 -8.40
CA MET A 120 -10.61 -0.63 -7.87
C MET A 120 -10.52 -0.71 -6.35
N ALA A 121 -9.41 -0.22 -5.78
CA ALA A 121 -9.20 -0.24 -4.34
C ALA A 121 -8.19 0.81 -3.90
N VAL A 122 -8.36 1.27 -2.67
CA VAL A 122 -7.35 2.00 -1.90
C VAL A 122 -7.06 1.19 -0.64
N LEU A 123 -5.81 0.82 -0.47
CA LEU A 123 -5.33 -0.04 0.60
C LEU A 123 -4.51 0.78 1.58
N CYS A 124 -4.85 0.70 2.86
CA CYS A 124 -4.08 1.32 3.93
C CYS A 124 -3.10 0.30 4.49
N LEU A 125 -1.82 0.59 4.38
CA LEU A 125 -0.73 -0.27 4.80
C LEU A 125 0.03 0.40 5.94
N ARG A 126 0.33 -0.36 6.96
CA ARG A 126 1.15 0.09 8.08
C ARG A 126 2.32 -0.87 8.27
N ASP A 127 3.51 -0.30 8.41
CA ASP A 127 4.66 -1.06 8.90
C ASP A 127 4.63 -0.99 10.42
N ASN A 128 4.30 -2.10 11.05
CA ASN A 128 4.26 -2.15 12.52
C ASN A 128 5.67 -2.13 13.07
N VAL A 129 5.85 -1.38 14.15
CA VAL A 129 7.05 -1.50 14.98
C VAL A 129 7.17 -2.95 15.47
N ARG A 130 8.38 -3.48 15.47
CA ARG A 130 8.63 -4.85 15.95
C ARG A 130 8.18 -4.99 17.40
N SER A 131 7.61 -6.12 17.73
CA SER A 131 7.08 -6.38 19.08
C SER A 131 8.16 -6.29 20.19
N ASP A 132 9.43 -6.52 19.84
CA ASP A 132 10.57 -6.44 20.75
C ASP A 132 11.24 -5.06 20.78
N ALA A 133 10.78 -4.09 19.98
CA ALA A 133 11.44 -2.79 19.85
C ALA A 133 11.45 -2.00 21.16
N VAL A 134 10.29 -1.88 21.81
CA VAL A 134 10.17 -1.13 23.06
C VAL A 134 11.07 -1.71 24.15
N GLU A 135 11.08 -3.04 24.32
CA GLU A 135 11.94 -3.71 25.28
C GLU A 135 13.42 -3.48 24.95
N THR A 136 13.80 -3.64 23.69
CA THR A 136 15.18 -3.42 23.22
C THR A 136 15.64 -1.99 23.48
N VAL A 137 14.82 -0.99 23.14
CA VAL A 137 15.13 0.43 23.41
C VAL A 137 15.33 0.67 24.90
N ASN A 138 14.45 0.10 25.75
CA ASN A 138 14.57 0.24 27.21
C ASN A 138 15.84 -0.40 27.77
N VAL A 139 16.26 -1.56 27.27
CA VAL A 139 17.51 -2.22 27.66
C VAL A 139 18.72 -1.36 27.29
N LEU A 140 18.74 -0.84 26.05
CA LEU A 140 19.81 0.04 25.59
C LEU A 140 19.90 1.34 26.43
N ARG A 141 18.76 1.96 26.72
CA ARG A 141 18.67 3.17 27.54
C ARG A 141 19.20 2.92 28.97
N LYS A 142 18.83 1.80 29.58
CA LYS A 142 19.35 1.39 30.91
C LYS A 142 20.87 1.16 30.90
N ALA A 143 21.43 0.74 29.77
CA ALA A 143 22.86 0.57 29.57
C ALA A 143 23.60 1.91 29.27
N GLY A 144 22.90 3.06 29.30
CA GLY A 144 23.45 4.38 28.99
C GLY A 144 23.63 4.64 27.49
N ILE A 145 23.05 3.83 26.62
CA ILE A 145 23.13 3.98 25.16
C ILE A 145 21.98 4.86 24.68
N GLN A 146 22.31 5.94 23.96
CA GLN A 146 21.32 6.78 23.30
C GLN A 146 20.87 6.11 22.01
N VAL A 147 19.55 5.91 21.87
CA VAL A 147 18.94 5.41 20.64
C VAL A 147 18.45 6.58 19.81
N VAL A 148 18.84 6.62 18.54
CA VAL A 148 18.46 7.68 17.59
C VAL A 148 17.82 7.03 16.39
N MET A 149 16.66 7.56 15.98
CA MET A 149 16.00 7.14 14.75
C MET A 149 16.44 8.04 13.59
N VAL A 150 16.88 7.41 12.49
CA VAL A 150 17.19 8.09 11.23
C VAL A 150 16.20 7.56 10.18
N THR A 151 15.47 8.45 9.55
CA THR A 151 14.44 8.09 8.55
C THR A 151 14.33 9.16 7.47
N GLY A 152 13.88 8.77 6.28
CA GLY A 152 13.47 9.68 5.19
C GLY A 152 11.97 9.97 5.18
N ASP A 153 11.22 9.51 6.18
CA ASP A 153 9.79 9.79 6.31
C ASP A 153 9.55 11.24 6.77
N ALA A 154 8.31 11.72 6.61
CA ALA A 154 7.91 13.03 7.14
C ALA A 154 8.03 13.05 8.67
N GLU A 155 8.34 14.22 9.24
CA GLU A 155 8.58 14.42 10.68
C GLU A 155 7.45 13.87 11.55
N GLU A 156 6.18 14.16 11.19
CA GLU A 156 5.02 13.68 11.93
C GLU A 156 4.95 12.15 12.01
N THR A 157 5.28 11.48 10.90
CA THR A 157 5.35 10.02 10.81
C THR A 157 6.50 9.49 11.67
N ALA A 158 7.66 10.14 11.59
CA ALA A 158 8.84 9.77 12.35
C ALA A 158 8.62 9.88 13.87
N VAL A 159 8.01 10.97 14.32
CA VAL A 159 7.63 11.19 15.73
C VAL A 159 6.67 10.11 16.21
N ALA A 160 5.63 9.79 15.44
CA ALA A 160 4.67 8.75 15.82
C ALA A 160 5.32 7.37 15.95
N ILE A 161 6.21 7.00 15.02
CA ILE A 161 6.96 5.73 15.08
C ILE A 161 7.94 5.73 16.25
N ALA A 162 8.63 6.84 16.50
CA ALA A 162 9.58 6.96 17.61
C ALA A 162 8.90 6.80 18.98
N LYS A 163 7.70 7.35 19.14
CA LYS A 163 6.84 7.14 20.33
C LYS A 163 6.45 5.68 20.47
N GLU A 164 5.93 5.06 19.41
CA GLU A 164 5.52 3.67 19.42
C GLU A 164 6.69 2.71 19.73
N ALA A 165 7.91 3.03 19.27
CA ALA A 165 9.12 2.29 19.55
C ALA A 165 9.72 2.58 20.94
N GLY A 166 9.17 3.55 21.70
CA GLY A 166 9.70 3.96 22.99
C GLY A 166 10.99 4.77 22.93
N ILE A 167 11.33 5.32 21.76
CA ILE A 167 12.54 6.16 21.59
C ILE A 167 12.34 7.54 22.20
N ILE A 168 11.13 8.10 22.10
CA ILE A 168 10.73 9.35 22.76
C ILE A 168 9.49 9.12 23.62
N GLU A 169 9.37 9.89 24.68
CA GLU A 169 8.20 9.90 25.58
C GLU A 169 7.13 10.87 25.06
N ASP A 170 5.89 10.72 25.52
CA ASP A 170 4.77 11.62 25.17
C ASP A 170 4.98 13.04 25.72
#